data_1dbaebe8b8c97a8fc890b0f5545a007d
#
_entry.id   1dbaebe8b8c97a8fc890b0f5545a007d
#
_cell.length_a   1.000
_cell.length_b   1.000
_cell.length_c   1.000
_cell.angle_alpha   90.00
_cell.angle_beta   90.00
_cell.angle_gamma   90.00
#
_symmetry.space_group_name_H-M   'P 1'
#
loop_
_entity.id
_entity.type
_entity.pdbx_description
1 polymer ?
#
loop_
_entity_poly.entity_id
_entity_poly.type
_entity_poly.pdbx_seq_one_letter_code
_entity_poly.pdbx_strand_id
1 'polypeptide(L)'
;MNRVFHHVWLALTPLALLVAAPALAAQEVAAGAAAAVPDTWLAQAGTVETVLYFETASMAVRVYRSGSNLFMNLYNKATDVVELRSAPTQLVPSSRNQTVYQAGGEAERFARLNVTGATELEIVAADGSVVLKEPGTNAVVGVPSGSADFRGNNFAPGTPALVLSAEAARLRSAPRLGSDIVGLARRREVVDVLDRVGNPQDDFIWYQVIYQETTGWVRGDLLQPI
;
A
#
# COMPACT_ATOMS: atom_id res chain seq x y z
N MET A 1 -20.29 105.24 -21.35
CA MET A 1 -19.49 104.12 -21.77
C MET A 1 -19.47 103.10 -20.60
N ASN A 2 -20.45 102.21 -20.57
CA ASN A 2 -20.64 101.21 -19.55
C ASN A 2 -20.27 99.84 -20.09
N ARG A 3 -19.26 99.24 -19.51
CA ARG A 3 -18.93 97.84 -19.81
C ARG A 3 -19.57 96.99 -18.71
N VAL A 4 -20.48 96.15 -19.12
CA VAL A 4 -21.13 95.18 -18.30
C VAL A 4 -20.17 93.91 -18.22
N PHE A 5 -19.73 93.56 -17.06
CA PHE A 5 -19.01 92.32 -16.88
C PHE A 5 -19.99 91.19 -16.47
N HIS A 6 -20.08 90.18 -17.30
CA HIS A 6 -20.82 88.95 -17.00
C HIS A 6 -19.91 88.02 -16.19
N HIS A 7 -20.31 87.74 -14.95
CA HIS A 7 -19.70 86.74 -14.13
C HIS A 7 -20.37 85.42 -14.48
N VAL A 8 -19.57 84.51 -15.06
CA VAL A 8 -19.92 83.09 -15.21
C VAL A 8 -19.54 82.34 -13.95
N TRP A 9 -20.55 81.84 -13.25
CA TRP A 9 -20.32 80.91 -12.12
C TRP A 9 -20.13 79.53 -12.65
N LEU A 10 -18.91 78.96 -12.52
CA LEU A 10 -18.63 77.54 -12.71
C LEU A 10 -18.99 76.82 -11.42
N ALA A 11 -20.01 76.00 -11.48
CA ALA A 11 -20.33 75.09 -10.37
C ALA A 11 -19.37 73.91 -10.42
N LEU A 12 -18.48 73.85 -9.44
CA LEU A 12 -17.66 72.67 -9.15
C LEU A 12 -18.50 71.64 -8.41
N THR A 13 -18.84 70.52 -9.08
CA THR A 13 -19.39 69.34 -8.45
C THR A 13 -18.25 68.57 -7.79
N PRO A 14 -18.32 68.23 -6.48
CA PRO A 14 -17.33 67.36 -5.88
C PRO A 14 -17.53 65.93 -6.36
N LEU A 15 -16.52 65.38 -7.04
CA LEU A 15 -16.42 63.98 -7.40
C LEU A 15 -16.06 63.21 -6.11
N ALA A 16 -17.04 62.56 -5.50
CA ALA A 16 -16.81 61.66 -4.40
C ALA A 16 -16.07 60.42 -4.89
N LEU A 17 -14.77 60.35 -4.61
CA LEU A 17 -13.98 59.16 -4.82
C LEU A 17 -14.42 58.11 -3.80
N LEU A 18 -15.20 57.12 -4.23
CA LEU A 18 -15.51 55.93 -3.46
C LEU A 18 -14.24 55.05 -3.45
N VAL A 19 -13.46 55.15 -2.41
CA VAL A 19 -12.37 54.22 -2.16
C VAL A 19 -13.00 52.90 -1.71
N ALA A 20 -13.17 51.99 -2.65
CA ALA A 20 -13.49 50.60 -2.29
C ALA A 20 -12.29 49.98 -1.59
N ALA A 21 -12.41 49.74 -0.30
CA ALA A 21 -11.46 48.91 0.45
C ALA A 21 -11.45 47.49 -0.16
N PRO A 22 -10.29 46.90 -0.44
CA PRO A 22 -10.25 45.53 -0.84
C PRO A 22 -10.73 44.71 0.36
N ALA A 23 -11.86 44.02 0.21
CA ALA A 23 -12.26 42.96 1.06
C ALA A 23 -11.13 41.91 1.00
N LEU A 24 -10.34 41.79 2.07
CA LEU A 24 -9.52 40.63 2.30
C LEU A 24 -10.49 39.45 2.39
N ALA A 25 -10.70 38.77 1.25
CA ALA A 25 -11.24 37.44 1.26
C ALA A 25 -10.26 36.60 2.09
N ALA A 26 -10.68 36.25 3.29
CA ALA A 26 -10.05 35.17 4.03
C ALA A 26 -10.12 33.95 3.09
N GLN A 27 -9.01 33.63 2.43
CA GLN A 27 -8.81 32.30 1.89
C GLN A 27 -8.83 31.37 3.08
N GLU A 28 -10.00 30.78 3.33
CA GLU A 28 -10.05 29.50 4.01
C GLU A 28 -9.06 28.61 3.26
N VAL A 29 -7.93 28.34 3.90
CA VAL A 29 -7.06 27.25 3.52
C VAL A 29 -7.94 26.03 3.71
N ALA A 30 -8.63 25.62 2.65
CA ALA A 30 -9.27 24.33 2.60
C ALA A 30 -8.20 23.33 2.98
N ALA A 31 -8.36 22.74 4.17
CA ALA A 31 -7.55 21.60 4.59
C ALA A 31 -7.51 20.66 3.39
N GLY A 32 -6.31 20.52 2.80
CA GLY A 32 -6.15 19.86 1.51
C GLY A 32 -6.83 18.51 1.58
N ALA A 33 -7.90 18.36 0.82
CA ALA A 33 -8.46 17.06 0.52
C ALA A 33 -7.29 16.28 -0.08
N ALA A 34 -6.80 15.27 0.65
CA ALA A 34 -5.80 14.36 0.13
C ALA A 34 -6.32 13.91 -1.25
N ALA A 35 -5.51 14.12 -2.29
CA ALA A 35 -5.92 13.77 -3.64
C ALA A 35 -6.38 12.31 -3.62
N ALA A 36 -7.62 12.06 -4.04
CA ALA A 36 -8.17 10.71 -4.09
C ALA A 36 -7.31 9.90 -5.06
N VAL A 37 -6.88 8.72 -4.64
CA VAL A 37 -6.13 7.80 -5.50
C VAL A 37 -7.00 7.47 -6.71
N PRO A 38 -6.52 7.69 -7.96
CA PRO A 38 -7.33 7.42 -9.13
C PRO A 38 -7.79 5.95 -9.17
N ASP A 39 -9.08 5.70 -9.43
CA ASP A 39 -9.63 4.35 -9.55
C ASP A 39 -8.88 3.50 -10.59
N THR A 40 -8.42 4.13 -11.67
CA THR A 40 -7.61 3.48 -12.71
C THR A 40 -6.26 2.98 -12.21
N TRP A 41 -5.75 3.54 -11.12
CA TRP A 41 -4.50 3.09 -10.51
C TRP A 41 -4.69 1.78 -9.72
N LEU A 42 -5.87 1.58 -9.16
CA LEU A 42 -6.26 0.34 -8.48
C LEU A 42 -6.78 -0.72 -9.46
N ALA A 43 -7.41 -0.29 -10.57
CA ALA A 43 -8.00 -1.15 -11.57
C ALA A 43 -7.01 -1.48 -12.69
N GLN A 44 -6.14 -2.47 -12.50
CA GLN A 44 -5.49 -3.12 -13.64
C GLN A 44 -6.37 -4.28 -14.10
N ALA A 45 -6.89 -4.16 -15.33
CA ALA A 45 -7.69 -5.21 -15.97
C ALA A 45 -6.81 -6.46 -16.18
N GLY A 46 -7.24 -7.58 -15.65
CA GLY A 46 -6.58 -8.88 -15.72
C GLY A 46 -6.61 -9.57 -14.37
N THR A 47 -6.17 -10.80 -14.31
CA THR A 47 -6.02 -11.60 -13.09
C THR A 47 -4.93 -11.07 -12.17
N VAL A 48 -5.08 -9.81 -11.76
CA VAL A 48 -4.14 -9.09 -10.90
C VAL A 48 -4.74 -9.01 -9.51
N GLU A 49 -4.10 -9.66 -8.58
CA GLU A 49 -4.52 -9.74 -7.19
C GLU A 49 -3.78 -8.71 -6.35
N THR A 50 -4.50 -7.83 -5.65
CA THR A 50 -3.88 -6.95 -4.65
C THR A 50 -3.51 -7.77 -3.43
N VAL A 51 -2.23 -7.80 -3.11
CA VAL A 51 -1.68 -8.49 -1.94
C VAL A 51 -1.66 -7.56 -0.73
N LEU A 52 -1.23 -6.32 -0.93
CA LEU A 52 -1.18 -5.29 0.09
C LEU A 52 -1.46 -3.92 -0.55
N TYR A 53 -2.35 -3.16 0.05
CA TYR A 53 -2.56 -1.75 -0.25
C TYR A 53 -2.58 -0.96 1.04
N PHE A 54 -1.94 0.20 1.05
CA PHE A 54 -2.09 1.19 2.12
C PHE A 54 -1.70 2.58 1.61
N GLU A 55 -2.08 3.56 2.37
CA GLU A 55 -1.71 4.95 2.14
C GLU A 55 -0.84 5.47 3.26
N THR A 56 0.09 6.34 2.92
CA THR A 56 0.86 7.14 3.88
C THR A 56 0.42 8.61 3.79
N ALA A 57 1.09 9.50 4.49
CA ALA A 57 0.82 10.93 4.36
C ALA A 57 1.04 11.42 2.92
N SER A 58 2.11 10.98 2.27
CA SER A 58 2.51 11.45 0.93
C SER A 58 2.25 10.47 -0.20
N MET A 59 2.13 9.17 0.07
CA MET A 59 2.13 8.10 -0.93
C MET A 59 0.92 7.19 -0.82
N ALA A 60 0.56 6.54 -1.95
CA ALA A 60 -0.25 5.33 -1.94
C ALA A 60 0.58 4.17 -2.49
N VAL A 61 0.54 3.05 -1.79
CA VAL A 61 1.34 1.86 -2.06
C VAL A 61 0.43 0.71 -2.42
N ARG A 62 0.71 0.04 -3.51
CA ARG A 62 0.05 -1.21 -3.87
C ARG A 62 1.06 -2.27 -4.22
N VAL A 63 1.07 -3.36 -3.47
CA VAL A 63 1.74 -4.60 -3.86
C VAL A 63 0.68 -5.54 -4.43
N TYR A 64 0.95 -6.11 -5.58
CA TYR A 64 0.01 -7.00 -6.24
C TYR A 64 0.74 -8.18 -6.91
N ARG A 65 -0.03 -9.23 -7.13
CA ARG A 65 0.42 -10.46 -7.80
C ARG A 65 -0.15 -10.51 -9.22
N SER A 66 0.69 -10.90 -10.15
CA SER A 66 0.27 -11.27 -11.51
C SER A 66 0.94 -12.59 -11.88
N GLY A 67 0.17 -13.65 -11.97
CA GLY A 67 0.71 -15.01 -12.02
C GLY A 67 1.51 -15.34 -10.75
N SER A 68 2.74 -15.77 -10.90
CA SER A 68 3.65 -16.09 -9.79
C SER A 68 4.51 -14.91 -9.31
N ASN A 69 4.42 -13.77 -9.98
CA ASN A 69 5.31 -12.64 -9.73
C ASN A 69 4.61 -11.56 -8.91
N LEU A 70 5.38 -10.92 -8.02
CA LEU A 70 4.96 -9.76 -7.27
C LEU A 70 5.44 -8.48 -7.94
N PHE A 71 4.62 -7.44 -7.84
CA PHE A 71 4.90 -6.12 -8.36
C PHE A 71 4.48 -5.05 -7.36
N MET A 72 5.11 -3.89 -7.40
CA MET A 72 4.75 -2.72 -6.61
C MET A 72 4.43 -1.55 -7.52
N ASN A 73 3.35 -0.86 -7.18
CA ASN A 73 3.05 0.48 -7.67
C ASN A 73 3.19 1.47 -6.51
N LEU A 74 3.71 2.64 -6.82
CA LEU A 74 3.84 3.74 -5.88
C LEU A 74 3.32 5.03 -6.53
N TYR A 75 2.35 5.66 -5.90
CA TYR A 75 1.74 6.90 -6.35
C TYR A 75 2.00 8.00 -5.32
N ASN A 76 2.55 9.11 -5.79
CA ASN A 76 2.80 10.30 -4.99
C ASN A 76 1.57 11.21 -5.02
N LYS A 77 0.91 11.34 -3.87
CA LYS A 77 -0.33 12.13 -3.73
C LYS A 77 -0.10 13.64 -3.81
N ALA A 78 1.11 14.11 -3.49
CA ALA A 78 1.43 15.52 -3.51
C ALA A 78 1.72 16.05 -4.92
N THR A 79 2.30 15.21 -5.78
CA THR A 79 2.69 15.57 -7.15
C THR A 79 1.77 15.00 -8.22
N ASP A 80 0.81 14.13 -7.84
CA ASP A 80 -0.09 13.41 -8.75
C ASP A 80 0.68 12.57 -9.79
N VAL A 81 1.78 11.93 -9.34
CA VAL A 81 2.67 11.14 -10.21
C VAL A 81 2.75 9.70 -9.74
N VAL A 82 2.68 8.75 -10.68
CA VAL A 82 3.03 7.36 -10.43
C VAL A 82 4.55 7.22 -10.50
N GLU A 83 5.20 7.11 -9.34
CA GLU A 83 6.66 6.99 -9.23
C GLU A 83 7.17 5.59 -9.58
N LEU A 84 6.40 4.56 -9.22
CA LEU A 84 6.65 3.18 -9.63
C LEU A 84 5.42 2.60 -10.30
N ARG A 85 5.65 2.00 -11.46
CA ARG A 85 4.61 1.26 -12.19
C ARG A 85 5.08 -0.15 -12.46
N SER A 86 4.39 -1.13 -11.89
CA SER A 86 4.67 -2.56 -12.09
C SER A 86 6.15 -2.92 -11.82
N ALA A 87 6.75 -2.31 -10.80
CA ALA A 87 8.12 -2.62 -10.43
C ALA A 87 8.21 -4.05 -9.87
N PRO A 88 9.09 -4.89 -10.40
CA PRO A 88 9.31 -6.22 -9.85
C PRO A 88 9.59 -6.15 -8.36
N THR A 89 8.92 -6.99 -7.61
CA THR A 89 8.93 -6.95 -6.14
C THR A 89 9.23 -8.34 -5.60
N GLN A 90 9.95 -8.40 -4.51
CA GLN A 90 10.27 -9.64 -3.82
C GLN A 90 9.95 -9.55 -2.33
N LEU A 91 9.68 -10.69 -1.73
CA LEU A 91 9.66 -10.84 -0.29
C LEU A 91 11.10 -10.87 0.23
N VAL A 92 11.36 -10.05 1.23
CA VAL A 92 12.68 -9.97 1.87
C VAL A 92 12.62 -10.68 3.21
N PRO A 93 13.61 -11.49 3.56
CA PRO A 93 13.72 -12.03 4.91
C PRO A 93 13.66 -10.90 5.94
N SER A 94 12.76 -11.02 6.89
CA SER A 94 12.52 -9.99 7.91
C SER A 94 12.40 -10.64 9.30
N SER A 95 12.25 -9.82 10.34
CA SER A 95 11.96 -10.32 11.68
C SER A 95 10.62 -11.07 11.70
N ARG A 96 10.42 -11.96 12.69
CA ARG A 96 9.23 -12.81 12.83
C ARG A 96 7.89 -12.07 12.84
N ASN A 97 7.91 -10.77 13.11
CA ASN A 97 6.68 -9.98 13.29
C ASN A 97 6.35 -9.09 12.09
N GLN A 98 7.00 -9.30 10.96
CA GLN A 98 6.87 -8.36 9.84
C GLN A 98 7.04 -9.06 8.49
N THR A 99 6.14 -8.75 7.56
CA THR A 99 6.30 -9.05 6.14
C THR A 99 6.88 -7.83 5.44
N VAL A 100 7.91 -8.02 4.62
CA VAL A 100 8.56 -6.93 3.88
C VAL A 100 8.58 -7.25 2.40
N TYR A 101 7.96 -6.37 1.62
CA TYR A 101 7.99 -6.37 0.17
C TYR A 101 8.98 -5.31 -0.30
N GLN A 102 9.97 -5.70 -1.10
CA GLN A 102 11.00 -4.82 -1.63
C GLN A 102 10.87 -4.68 -3.14
N ALA A 103 10.82 -3.46 -3.63
CA ALA A 103 10.97 -3.11 -5.03
C ALA A 103 12.23 -2.27 -5.22
N GLY A 104 13.08 -2.69 -6.15
CA GLY A 104 14.34 -2.00 -6.47
C GLY A 104 14.18 -0.96 -7.58
N GLY A 105 15.26 -0.27 -7.87
CA GLY A 105 15.41 0.77 -8.89
C GLY A 105 16.55 1.71 -8.54
N GLU A 106 16.42 3.00 -8.84
CA GLU A 106 17.38 4.04 -8.41
C GLU A 106 17.38 4.21 -6.87
N ALA A 107 16.28 3.85 -6.24
CA ALA A 107 16.14 3.75 -4.80
C ALA A 107 15.39 2.45 -4.46
N GLU A 108 15.62 1.90 -3.29
CA GLU A 108 14.88 0.74 -2.79
C GLU A 108 13.62 1.19 -2.05
N ARG A 109 12.50 0.50 -2.28
CA ARG A 109 11.21 0.76 -1.64
C ARG A 109 10.79 -0.46 -0.87
N PHE A 110 10.52 -0.26 0.40
CA PHE A 110 10.08 -1.31 1.32
C PHE A 110 8.66 -1.04 1.79
N ALA A 111 7.72 -1.88 1.38
CA ALA A 111 6.39 -1.91 1.95
C ALA A 111 6.36 -2.95 3.07
N ARG A 112 6.14 -2.52 4.30
CA ARG A 112 6.17 -3.34 5.50
C ARG A 112 4.76 -3.56 6.03
N LEU A 113 4.46 -4.79 6.40
CA LEU A 113 3.22 -5.16 7.09
C LEU A 113 3.60 -5.88 8.39
N ASN A 114 3.21 -5.31 9.51
CA ASN A 114 3.40 -5.92 10.82
C ASN A 114 2.27 -6.93 11.11
N VAL A 115 2.52 -7.92 11.93
CA VAL A 115 1.51 -8.91 12.40
C VAL A 115 0.30 -8.26 13.08
N THR A 116 0.43 -7.04 13.61
CA THR A 116 -0.69 -6.26 14.16
C THR A 116 -1.52 -5.55 13.09
N GLY A 117 -1.17 -5.68 11.80
CA GLY A 117 -1.80 -4.97 10.70
C GLY A 117 -1.25 -3.56 10.43
N ALA A 118 -0.31 -3.08 11.24
CA ALA A 118 0.35 -1.79 10.99
C ALA A 118 1.23 -1.88 9.74
N THR A 119 1.17 -0.85 8.90
CA THR A 119 1.94 -0.75 7.66
C THR A 119 2.89 0.44 7.70
N GLU A 120 3.96 0.36 6.92
CA GLU A 120 4.97 1.42 6.79
C GLU A 120 5.57 1.39 5.38
N LEU A 121 5.77 2.56 4.80
CA LEU A 121 6.60 2.74 3.61
C LEU A 121 7.95 3.31 4.02
N GLU A 122 9.03 2.69 3.52
CA GLU A 122 10.39 3.20 3.64
C GLU A 122 11.03 3.25 2.25
N ILE A 123 11.64 4.38 1.91
CA ILE A 123 12.40 4.59 0.67
C ILE A 123 13.83 4.87 1.06
N VAL A 124 14.76 4.10 0.49
CA VAL A 124 16.19 4.18 0.76
C VAL A 124 16.92 4.49 -0.54
N ALA A 125 17.71 5.56 -0.56
CA ALA A 125 18.52 5.91 -1.71
C ALA A 125 19.67 4.91 -1.94
N ALA A 126 20.30 4.98 -3.10
CA ALA A 126 21.39 4.07 -3.47
C ALA A 126 22.62 4.15 -2.52
N ASP A 127 22.80 5.26 -1.82
CA ASP A 127 23.84 5.44 -0.81
C ASP A 127 23.47 4.88 0.58
N GLY A 128 22.29 4.28 0.70
CA GLY A 128 21.76 3.73 1.95
C GLY A 128 21.07 4.74 2.87
N SER A 129 20.97 6.02 2.47
CA SER A 129 20.24 7.01 3.26
C SER A 129 18.72 6.82 3.14
N VAL A 130 18.01 6.97 4.26
CA VAL A 130 16.54 6.93 4.28
C VAL A 130 16.00 8.26 3.76
N VAL A 131 15.33 8.22 2.60
CA VAL A 131 14.72 9.39 1.95
C VAL A 131 13.31 9.66 2.50
N LEU A 132 12.57 8.59 2.73
CA LEU A 132 11.21 8.65 3.25
C LEU A 132 10.98 7.48 4.23
N LYS A 133 10.28 7.76 5.31
CA LYS A 133 9.76 6.74 6.22
C LYS A 133 8.45 7.22 6.82
N GLU A 134 7.35 6.60 6.41
CA GLU A 134 6.01 7.02 6.78
C GLU A 134 5.15 5.83 7.23
N PRO A 135 4.40 5.97 8.34
CA PRO A 135 3.41 4.97 8.72
C PRO A 135 2.26 4.95 7.72
N GLY A 136 1.72 3.75 7.48
CA GLY A 136 0.57 3.56 6.63
C GLY A 136 -0.76 3.64 7.38
N THR A 137 -1.79 4.01 6.63
CA THR A 137 -3.19 4.03 7.02
C THR A 137 -4.03 3.34 5.95
N ASN A 138 -5.29 3.05 6.22
CA ASN A 138 -6.23 2.43 5.27
C ASN A 138 -5.69 1.11 4.67
N ALA A 139 -4.96 0.34 5.47
CA ALA A 139 -4.38 -0.89 4.99
C ALA A 139 -5.44 -1.92 4.60
N VAL A 140 -5.30 -2.44 3.38
CA VAL A 140 -6.07 -3.56 2.87
C VAL A 140 -5.10 -4.68 2.54
N VAL A 141 -5.23 -5.79 3.25
CA VAL A 141 -4.51 -7.02 2.93
C VAL A 141 -5.39 -7.83 2.00
N GLY A 142 -4.94 -8.00 0.77
CA GLY A 142 -5.74 -8.60 -0.28
C GLY A 142 -6.03 -10.08 -0.03
N VAL A 143 -7.23 -10.48 -0.41
CA VAL A 143 -7.61 -11.89 -0.53
C VAL A 143 -7.36 -12.29 -1.97
N PRO A 144 -6.56 -13.33 -2.26
CA PRO A 144 -6.38 -13.81 -3.63
C PRO A 144 -7.71 -14.09 -4.31
N SER A 145 -7.87 -13.57 -5.53
CA SER A 145 -9.04 -13.88 -6.34
C SER A 145 -9.13 -15.39 -6.54
N GLY A 146 -10.29 -15.96 -6.26
CA GLY A 146 -10.51 -17.41 -6.35
C GLY A 146 -10.04 -18.23 -5.15
N SER A 147 -9.43 -17.61 -4.13
CA SER A 147 -9.01 -18.35 -2.93
C SER A 147 -10.18 -18.81 -2.05
N ALA A 148 -11.38 -18.24 -2.24
CA ALA A 148 -12.57 -18.67 -1.55
C ALA A 148 -13.05 -20.07 -1.98
N ASP A 149 -12.67 -20.50 -3.19
CA ASP A 149 -13.07 -21.78 -3.76
C ASP A 149 -12.06 -22.90 -3.46
N PHE A 150 -10.87 -22.56 -2.95
CA PHE A 150 -9.84 -23.53 -2.62
C PHE A 150 -9.98 -24.08 -1.21
N ARG A 151 -9.58 -25.34 -1.04
CA ARG A 151 -9.58 -26.00 0.29
C ARG A 151 -8.55 -25.40 1.23
N GLY A 152 -8.92 -25.34 2.50
CA GLY A 152 -8.09 -24.86 3.59
C GLY A 152 -8.64 -23.61 4.25
N ASN A 153 -8.08 -23.26 5.39
CA ASN A 153 -8.44 -22.06 6.11
C ASN A 153 -8.00 -20.83 5.29
N ASN A 154 -8.86 -19.83 5.21
CA ASN A 154 -8.64 -18.62 4.43
C ASN A 154 -8.50 -17.42 5.36
N PHE A 155 -7.28 -16.91 5.52
CA PHE A 155 -6.99 -15.75 6.37
C PHE A 155 -5.90 -14.87 5.74
N ALA A 156 -5.77 -13.64 6.23
CA ALA A 156 -4.86 -12.66 5.65
C ALA A 156 -3.38 -12.98 5.95
N PRO A 157 -2.44 -12.73 5.03
CA PRO A 157 -1.03 -12.64 5.34
C PRO A 157 -0.76 -11.62 6.47
N GLY A 158 0.33 -11.83 7.23
CA GLY A 158 0.62 -11.04 8.43
C GLY A 158 -0.06 -11.56 9.70
N THR A 159 -0.99 -12.52 9.58
CA THR A 159 -1.63 -13.16 10.73
C THR A 159 -0.78 -14.35 11.18
N PRO A 160 -0.37 -14.44 12.45
CA PRO A 160 0.29 -15.64 12.95
C PRO A 160 -0.70 -16.82 12.95
N ALA A 161 -0.18 -18.02 12.71
CA ALA A 161 -1.01 -19.19 12.60
C ALA A 161 -0.44 -20.37 13.40
N LEU A 162 -1.35 -21.13 14.03
CA LEU A 162 -1.03 -22.35 14.75
C LEU A 162 -1.02 -23.54 13.78
N VAL A 163 -0.03 -24.40 13.88
CA VAL A 163 0.06 -25.64 13.11
C VAL A 163 -0.90 -26.71 13.67
N LEU A 164 -1.86 -27.14 12.85
CA LEU A 164 -2.88 -28.14 13.19
C LEU A 164 -2.50 -29.58 12.83
N SER A 165 -1.44 -29.78 12.05
CA SER A 165 -1.01 -31.12 11.60
C SER A 165 -0.88 -32.12 12.75
N ALA A 166 -1.10 -33.39 12.48
CA ALA A 166 -1.05 -34.44 13.51
C ALA A 166 0.31 -34.50 14.22
N GLU A 167 1.39 -34.32 13.48
CA GLU A 167 2.78 -34.33 14.01
C GLU A 167 3.52 -33.05 13.62
N ALA A 168 3.64 -32.79 12.31
CA ALA A 168 4.32 -31.64 11.77
C ALA A 168 3.73 -31.27 10.38
N ALA A 169 3.69 -29.99 10.06
CA ALA A 169 3.42 -29.51 8.72
C ALA A 169 4.72 -29.42 7.92
N ARG A 170 4.68 -29.88 6.69
CA ARG A 170 5.81 -29.76 5.76
C ARG A 170 5.88 -28.36 5.20
N LEU A 171 7.02 -27.70 5.39
CA LEU A 171 7.35 -26.49 4.65
C LEU A 171 7.92 -26.90 3.30
N ARG A 172 7.33 -26.38 2.22
CA ARG A 172 7.71 -26.75 0.86
C ARG A 172 8.36 -25.58 0.13
N SER A 173 9.20 -25.88 -0.85
CA SER A 173 9.90 -24.88 -1.67
C SER A 173 8.95 -24.10 -2.59
N ALA A 174 7.78 -24.66 -2.92
CA ALA A 174 6.77 -24.02 -3.76
C ALA A 174 5.36 -24.36 -3.26
N PRO A 175 4.34 -23.53 -3.56
CA PRO A 175 2.96 -23.71 -3.11
C PRO A 175 2.21 -24.78 -3.92
N ARG A 176 2.73 -26.01 -3.88
CA ARG A 176 2.14 -27.18 -4.56
C ARG A 176 2.54 -28.50 -3.91
N LEU A 177 1.67 -29.49 -4.04
CA LEU A 177 2.01 -30.87 -3.68
C LEU A 177 3.18 -31.37 -4.56
N GLY A 178 4.04 -32.19 -3.95
CA GLY A 178 5.19 -32.77 -4.66
C GLY A 178 6.42 -31.88 -4.80
N SER A 179 6.36 -30.58 -4.43
CA SER A 179 7.57 -29.76 -4.33
C SER A 179 8.44 -30.19 -3.15
N ASP A 180 9.72 -29.82 -3.18
CA ASP A 180 10.69 -30.23 -2.18
C ASP A 180 10.29 -29.77 -0.77
N ILE A 181 10.65 -30.56 0.23
CA ILE A 181 10.45 -30.21 1.64
C ILE A 181 11.70 -29.50 2.12
N VAL A 182 11.53 -28.22 2.53
CA VAL A 182 12.62 -27.36 3.04
C VAL A 182 12.64 -27.28 4.56
N GLY A 183 11.58 -27.74 5.23
CA GLY A 183 11.48 -27.72 6.68
C GLY A 183 10.23 -28.43 7.20
N LEU A 184 10.14 -28.53 8.54
CA LEU A 184 9.01 -29.10 9.24
C LEU A 184 8.61 -28.19 10.41
N ALA A 185 7.39 -27.70 10.42
CA ALA A 185 6.82 -26.97 11.55
C ALA A 185 6.03 -27.95 12.43
N ARG A 186 6.37 -28.05 13.70
CA ARG A 186 5.77 -29.05 14.64
C ARG A 186 4.34 -28.65 14.98
N ARG A 187 3.55 -29.65 15.35
CA ARG A 187 2.21 -29.46 15.86
C ARG A 187 2.15 -28.46 17.01
N ARG A 188 1.18 -27.56 16.99
CA ARG A 188 0.97 -26.51 18.00
C ARG A 188 2.06 -25.45 18.08
N GLU A 189 3.00 -25.47 17.14
CA GLU A 189 3.93 -24.36 16.98
C GLU A 189 3.26 -23.24 16.19
N VAL A 190 3.70 -22.03 16.43
CA VAL A 190 3.24 -20.85 15.74
C VAL A 190 4.18 -20.53 14.58
N VAL A 191 3.60 -20.23 13.42
CA VAL A 191 4.34 -19.78 12.23
C VAL A 191 3.89 -18.37 11.88
N ASP A 192 4.83 -17.57 11.38
CA ASP A 192 4.53 -16.22 10.87
C ASP A 192 4.18 -16.33 9.40
N VAL A 193 2.98 -15.88 9.03
CA VAL A 193 2.46 -15.96 7.67
C VAL A 193 2.87 -14.74 6.87
N LEU A 194 3.59 -14.96 5.78
CA LEU A 194 4.12 -13.91 4.92
C LEU A 194 3.23 -13.62 3.72
N ASP A 195 2.68 -14.68 3.13
CA ASP A 195 1.96 -14.59 1.86
C ASP A 195 0.95 -15.73 1.72
N ARG A 196 0.05 -15.62 0.75
CA ARG A 196 -0.99 -16.61 0.46
C ARG A 196 -1.26 -16.71 -1.03
N VAL A 197 -1.48 -17.94 -1.51
CA VAL A 197 -1.86 -18.21 -2.88
C VAL A 197 -2.83 -19.40 -2.94
N GLY A 198 -3.84 -19.33 -3.82
CA GLY A 198 -4.63 -20.49 -4.21
C GLY A 198 -3.94 -21.23 -5.36
N ASN A 199 -3.78 -22.53 -5.25
CA ASN A 199 -3.20 -23.34 -6.32
C ASN A 199 -4.30 -24.16 -7.04
N PRO A 200 -4.63 -23.84 -8.31
CA PRO A 200 -5.67 -24.54 -9.04
C PRO A 200 -5.29 -25.98 -9.44
N GLN A 201 -4.03 -26.39 -9.34
CA GLN A 201 -3.58 -27.73 -9.70
C GLN A 201 -3.85 -28.75 -8.59
N ASP A 202 -3.78 -28.32 -7.33
CA ASP A 202 -4.01 -29.20 -6.19
C ASP A 202 -5.20 -28.78 -5.30
N ASP A 203 -5.86 -27.70 -5.68
CA ASP A 203 -7.09 -27.21 -5.06
C ASP A 203 -6.91 -26.82 -3.58
N PHE A 204 -5.74 -26.30 -3.21
CA PHE A 204 -5.47 -25.81 -1.88
C PHE A 204 -5.09 -24.32 -1.84
N ILE A 205 -5.44 -23.67 -0.73
CA ILE A 205 -4.80 -22.44 -0.30
C ILE A 205 -3.45 -22.82 0.30
N TRP A 206 -2.41 -22.11 -0.12
CA TRP A 206 -1.05 -22.24 0.39
C TRP A 206 -0.62 -20.96 1.07
N TYR A 207 0.06 -21.09 2.20
CA TYR A 207 0.64 -19.98 2.92
C TYR A 207 2.16 -20.06 2.91
N GLN A 208 2.81 -18.97 2.51
CA GLN A 208 4.22 -18.81 2.76
C GLN A 208 4.42 -18.43 4.22
N VAL A 209 5.26 -19.18 4.91
CA VAL A 209 5.49 -18.99 6.35
C VAL A 209 6.97 -18.96 6.67
N ILE A 210 7.32 -18.29 7.78
CA ILE A 210 8.61 -18.43 8.44
C ILE A 210 8.42 -19.24 9.70
N TYR A 211 9.24 -20.25 9.86
CA TYR A 211 9.35 -21.06 11.06
C TYR A 211 10.81 -21.36 11.35
N GLN A 212 11.34 -20.96 12.52
CA GLN A 212 12.73 -21.15 12.92
C GLN A 212 13.75 -20.78 11.82
N GLU A 213 13.59 -19.57 11.27
CA GLU A 213 14.44 -19.02 10.18
C GLU A 213 14.27 -19.70 8.81
N THR A 214 13.46 -20.73 8.71
CA THR A 214 13.14 -21.39 7.44
C THR A 214 11.89 -20.81 6.84
N THR A 215 12.00 -20.32 5.61
CA THR A 215 10.84 -19.89 4.81
C THR A 215 10.38 -21.05 3.92
N GLY A 216 9.08 -21.29 3.89
CA GLY A 216 8.49 -22.33 3.05
C GLY A 216 6.98 -22.20 2.93
N TRP A 217 6.38 -23.06 2.12
CA TRP A 217 4.95 -23.08 1.86
C TRP A 217 4.25 -24.20 2.62
N VAL A 218 3.17 -23.86 3.31
CA VAL A 218 2.31 -24.79 4.06
C VAL A 218 0.88 -24.69 3.56
N ARG A 219 0.19 -25.83 3.48
CA ARG A 219 -1.23 -25.84 3.09
C ARG A 219 -2.10 -25.19 4.16
N GLY A 220 -3.11 -24.44 3.73
CA GLY A 220 -4.01 -23.70 4.60
C GLY A 220 -4.87 -24.58 5.51
N ASP A 221 -5.14 -25.82 5.13
CA ASP A 221 -5.87 -26.79 5.99
C ASP A 221 -5.06 -27.27 7.19
N LEU A 222 -3.74 -27.02 7.19
CA LEU A 222 -2.83 -27.36 8.29
C LEU A 222 -2.56 -26.16 9.22
N LEU A 223 -3.17 -25.01 8.98
CA LEU A 223 -2.96 -23.78 9.73
C LEU A 223 -4.28 -23.24 10.28
N GLN A 224 -4.22 -22.65 11.47
CA GLN A 224 -5.31 -21.92 12.11
C GLN A 224 -4.82 -20.55 12.53
N PRO A 225 -5.46 -19.45 12.11
CA PRO A 225 -5.10 -18.11 12.57
C PRO A 225 -5.34 -17.95 14.07
N ILE A 226 -4.51 -17.16 14.75
CA ILE A 226 -4.57 -16.87 16.20
C ILE A 226 -4.48 -15.37 16.46
#